data_d57fa59658bec811369b50bd57d72e83
#
_entry.id   d57fa59658bec811369b50bd57d72e83
#
_cell.length_a   1.000
_cell.length_b   1.000
_cell.length_c   1.000
_cell.angle_alpha   90.00
_cell.angle_beta   90.00
_cell.angle_gamma   90.00
#
_symmetry.space_group_name_H-M   'P 1'
#
loop_
_entity.id
_entity.type
_entity.pdbx_description
1 polymer ?
#
loop_
_entity_poly.entity_id
_entity_poly.type
_entity_poly.pdbx_seq_one_letter_code
_entity_poly.pdbx_strand_id
1 'polypeptide(L)'
;MAEPSTTPIRLLIADDHPIVRDGIRGMFAGDPDFEVLGEAADGARAVELARALSPDVILMDLRMPGTDGVAAIKELARLGSAARVLVLTTYDTDRDVLPAIEAGATGYLLKDTGRDELVRAVRTAARGEAVLSPSVATRLLGQVRTPADPLSTRELEVLRLIAEGGTNREIAARLFISEATVKSHVLHIYTKLGVNDRAAAVAAAFRRGLLTTDGA
;
A
#
# COMPACT_ATOMS: atom_id res chain seq x y z
N MET A 1 -1.50 -41.91 -21.93
CA MET A 1 -1.61 -40.48 -22.18
C MET A 1 -0.74 -39.78 -21.14
N ALA A 2 0.38 -39.23 -21.56
CA ALA A 2 1.20 -38.44 -20.66
C ALA A 2 0.44 -37.12 -20.40
N GLU A 3 0.15 -36.84 -19.12
CA GLU A 3 -0.36 -35.55 -18.72
C GLU A 3 0.63 -34.45 -19.06
N PRO A 4 0.19 -33.27 -19.51
CA PRO A 4 1.11 -32.17 -19.72
C PRO A 4 1.79 -31.83 -18.38
N SER A 5 3.10 -32.06 -18.31
CA SER A 5 3.94 -31.64 -17.17
C SER A 5 3.93 -30.12 -17.14
N THR A 6 2.96 -29.55 -16.42
CA THR A 6 2.95 -28.12 -16.14
C THR A 6 4.06 -27.86 -15.12
N THR A 7 5.03 -27.04 -15.50
CA THR A 7 6.07 -26.59 -14.57
C THR A 7 5.40 -25.94 -13.35
N PRO A 8 5.75 -26.32 -12.12
CA PRO A 8 5.12 -25.76 -10.93
C PRO A 8 5.35 -24.25 -10.85
N ILE A 9 4.34 -23.53 -10.34
CA ILE A 9 4.45 -22.11 -10.04
C ILE A 9 5.40 -21.93 -8.86
N ARG A 10 6.46 -21.19 -9.07
CA ARG A 10 7.54 -20.97 -8.11
C ARG A 10 7.23 -19.79 -7.22
N LEU A 11 7.14 -20.02 -5.91
CA LEU A 11 6.69 -19.05 -4.91
C LEU A 11 7.84 -18.59 -4.01
N LEU A 12 7.85 -17.30 -3.69
CA LEU A 12 8.61 -16.74 -2.59
C LEU A 12 7.62 -16.13 -1.58
N ILE A 13 7.80 -16.39 -0.28
CA ILE A 13 6.96 -15.86 0.78
C ILE A 13 7.75 -14.83 1.57
N ALA A 14 7.23 -13.61 1.70
CA ALA A 14 7.83 -12.51 2.44
C ALA A 14 6.86 -11.97 3.49
N ASP A 15 7.15 -12.25 4.76
CA ASP A 15 6.35 -11.84 5.93
C ASP A 15 7.26 -11.87 7.16
N ASP A 16 7.15 -10.89 8.07
CA ASP A 16 8.00 -10.85 9.26
C ASP A 16 7.55 -11.84 10.37
N HIS A 17 6.31 -12.34 10.29
CA HIS A 17 5.77 -13.28 11.26
C HIS A 17 6.03 -14.76 10.86
N PRO A 18 6.86 -15.52 11.60
CA PRO A 18 7.17 -16.90 11.24
C PRO A 18 5.94 -17.81 11.13
N ILE A 19 4.97 -17.65 12.04
CA ILE A 19 3.74 -18.46 12.05
C ILE A 19 2.91 -18.22 10.78
N VAL A 20 2.90 -17.00 10.27
CA VAL A 20 2.19 -16.66 9.02
C VAL A 20 2.89 -17.32 7.84
N ARG A 21 4.23 -17.24 7.76
CA ARG A 21 5.00 -17.93 6.71
C ARG A 21 4.76 -19.42 6.71
N ASP A 22 4.84 -20.06 7.90
CA ASP A 22 4.57 -21.49 8.06
C ASP A 22 3.14 -21.83 7.60
N GLY A 23 2.16 -21.03 7.97
CA GLY A 23 0.77 -21.19 7.56
C GLY A 23 0.59 -21.12 6.05
N ILE A 24 1.15 -20.07 5.42
CA ILE A 24 1.09 -19.90 3.96
C ILE A 24 1.79 -21.06 3.26
N ARG A 25 3.00 -21.44 3.68
CA ARG A 25 3.71 -22.60 3.13
C ARG A 25 2.88 -23.87 3.23
N GLY A 26 2.23 -24.08 4.37
CA GLY A 26 1.32 -25.21 4.60
C GLY A 26 0.13 -25.24 3.63
N MET A 27 -0.36 -24.09 3.18
CA MET A 27 -1.45 -24.00 2.20
C MET A 27 -1.07 -24.53 0.82
N PHE A 28 0.22 -24.48 0.45
CA PHE A 28 0.74 -24.98 -0.83
C PHE A 28 1.39 -26.36 -0.71
N ALA A 29 1.62 -26.86 0.51
CA ALA A 29 2.25 -28.14 0.74
C ALA A 29 1.43 -29.30 0.14
N GLY A 30 2.10 -30.20 -0.60
CA GLY A 30 1.48 -31.36 -1.22
C GLY A 30 0.71 -31.09 -2.50
N ASP A 31 0.62 -29.85 -2.97
CA ASP A 31 0.06 -29.52 -4.28
C ASP A 31 1.21 -29.45 -5.30
N PRO A 32 1.29 -30.40 -6.27
CA PRO A 32 2.41 -30.48 -7.23
C PRO A 32 2.48 -29.29 -8.20
N ASP A 33 1.43 -28.48 -8.28
CA ASP A 33 1.39 -27.28 -9.11
C ASP A 33 2.18 -26.10 -8.52
N PHE A 34 2.69 -26.24 -7.29
CA PHE A 34 3.39 -25.15 -6.58
C PHE A 34 4.69 -25.61 -5.95
N GLU A 35 5.70 -24.74 -6.01
CA GLU A 35 6.99 -24.92 -5.34
C GLU A 35 7.35 -23.66 -4.54
N VAL A 36 7.45 -23.77 -3.20
CA VAL A 36 7.93 -22.68 -2.34
C VAL A 36 9.46 -22.70 -2.34
N LEU A 37 10.07 -21.73 -3.02
CA LEU A 37 11.52 -21.63 -3.19
C LEU A 37 12.24 -21.09 -1.95
N GLY A 38 11.56 -20.28 -1.15
CA GLY A 38 12.17 -19.67 0.01
C GLY A 38 11.24 -18.73 0.77
N GLU A 39 11.77 -18.23 1.87
CA GLU A 39 11.06 -17.33 2.79
C GLU A 39 11.96 -16.13 3.14
N ALA A 40 11.36 -14.96 3.28
CA ALA A 40 11.99 -13.73 3.73
C ALA A 40 11.25 -13.16 4.93
N ALA A 41 11.97 -12.59 5.90
CA ALA A 41 11.41 -11.94 7.07
C ALA A 41 11.36 -10.40 6.94
N ASP A 42 11.87 -9.86 5.83
CA ASP A 42 11.87 -8.43 5.52
C ASP A 42 11.98 -8.21 4.01
N GLY A 43 11.73 -6.96 3.57
CA GLY A 43 11.71 -6.60 2.16
C GLY A 43 13.09 -6.67 1.49
N ALA A 44 14.18 -6.38 2.18
CA ALA A 44 15.52 -6.45 1.61
C ALA A 44 15.88 -7.90 1.28
N ARG A 45 15.59 -8.82 2.21
CA ARG A 45 15.79 -10.25 2.00
C ARG A 45 14.89 -10.80 0.90
N ALA A 46 13.65 -10.31 0.79
CA ALA A 46 12.75 -10.67 -0.30
C ALA A 46 13.33 -10.31 -1.67
N VAL A 47 13.90 -9.10 -1.82
CA VAL A 47 14.56 -8.65 -3.05
C VAL A 47 15.78 -9.51 -3.38
N GLU A 48 16.64 -9.83 -2.41
CA GLU A 48 17.80 -10.69 -2.60
C GLU A 48 17.39 -12.08 -3.11
N LEU A 49 16.42 -12.71 -2.44
CA LEU A 49 15.94 -14.04 -2.80
C LEU A 49 15.22 -14.04 -4.17
N ALA A 50 14.45 -13.01 -4.46
CA ALA A 50 13.81 -12.88 -5.77
C ALA A 50 14.82 -12.84 -6.91
N ARG A 51 15.96 -12.16 -6.73
CA ARG A 51 17.06 -12.15 -7.71
C ARG A 51 17.76 -13.49 -7.85
N ALA A 52 18.00 -14.17 -6.73
CA ALA A 52 18.73 -15.44 -6.71
C ALA A 52 17.89 -16.61 -7.25
N LEU A 53 16.60 -16.64 -6.90
CA LEU A 53 15.73 -17.77 -7.15
C LEU A 53 14.80 -17.57 -8.34
N SER A 54 14.60 -16.34 -8.82
CA SER A 54 13.70 -15.99 -9.93
C SER A 54 12.31 -16.63 -9.75
N PRO A 55 11.56 -16.30 -8.68
CA PRO A 55 10.21 -16.83 -8.47
C PRO A 55 9.24 -16.28 -9.53
N ASP A 56 8.14 -17.02 -9.77
CA ASP A 56 7.05 -16.55 -10.63
C ASP A 56 6.15 -15.58 -9.86
N VAL A 57 5.87 -15.89 -8.58
CA VAL A 57 5.02 -15.08 -7.71
C VAL A 57 5.70 -14.88 -6.36
N ILE A 58 5.61 -13.66 -5.85
CA ILE A 58 6.03 -13.29 -4.49
C ILE A 58 4.78 -12.95 -3.69
N LEU A 59 4.53 -13.69 -2.61
CA LEU A 59 3.53 -13.33 -1.60
C LEU A 59 4.19 -12.37 -0.63
N MET A 60 3.74 -11.12 -0.57
CA MET A 60 4.44 -10.03 0.09
C MET A 60 3.58 -9.37 1.16
N ASP A 61 4.02 -9.40 2.42
CA ASP A 61 3.47 -8.48 3.40
C ASP A 61 3.99 -7.06 3.18
N LEU A 62 3.16 -6.06 3.47
CA LEU A 62 3.56 -4.66 3.38
C LEU A 62 4.28 -4.18 4.64
N ARG A 63 3.92 -4.69 5.81
CA ARG A 63 4.43 -4.21 7.09
C ARG A 63 5.50 -5.14 7.65
N MET A 64 6.72 -4.92 7.20
CA MET A 64 7.89 -5.65 7.67
C MET A 64 8.92 -4.68 8.26
N PRO A 65 9.74 -5.10 9.24
CA PRO A 65 10.81 -4.28 9.81
C PRO A 65 11.90 -3.97 8.77
N GLY A 66 12.56 -2.83 8.93
CA GLY A 66 13.64 -2.42 8.01
C GLY A 66 13.10 -1.95 6.66
N THR A 67 13.19 -2.79 5.65
CA THR A 67 12.62 -2.51 4.33
C THR A 67 11.19 -3.02 4.27
N ASP A 68 10.22 -2.11 4.15
CA ASP A 68 8.81 -2.48 4.02
C ASP A 68 8.47 -3.07 2.64
N GLY A 69 7.28 -3.68 2.52
CA GLY A 69 6.86 -4.34 1.29
C GLY A 69 6.72 -3.38 0.10
N VAL A 70 6.27 -2.14 0.29
CA VAL A 70 6.15 -1.15 -0.78
C VAL A 70 7.52 -0.78 -1.35
N ALA A 71 8.50 -0.57 -0.47
CA ALA A 71 9.89 -0.31 -0.87
C ALA A 71 10.49 -1.50 -1.61
N ALA A 72 10.21 -2.73 -1.14
CA ALA A 72 10.66 -3.96 -1.82
C ALA A 72 10.04 -4.09 -3.23
N ILE A 73 8.73 -3.82 -3.39
CA ILE A 73 8.04 -3.86 -4.70
C ILE A 73 8.67 -2.85 -5.66
N LYS A 74 8.91 -1.62 -5.23
CA LYS A 74 9.58 -0.58 -6.04
C LYS A 74 10.97 -1.02 -6.48
N GLU A 75 11.74 -1.62 -5.59
CA GLU A 75 13.08 -2.09 -5.90
C GLU A 75 13.06 -3.27 -6.88
N LEU A 76 12.13 -4.23 -6.73
CA LEU A 76 11.92 -5.31 -7.69
C LEU A 76 11.57 -4.77 -9.08
N ALA A 77 10.68 -3.79 -9.16
CA ALA A 77 10.32 -3.14 -10.42
C ALA A 77 11.53 -2.40 -11.05
N ARG A 78 12.31 -1.66 -10.23
CA ARG A 78 13.55 -0.99 -10.68
C ARG A 78 14.59 -1.96 -11.25
N LEU A 79 14.67 -3.15 -10.66
CA LEU A 79 15.58 -4.21 -11.08
C LEU A 79 15.07 -5.01 -12.31
N GLY A 80 13.87 -4.70 -12.80
CA GLY A 80 13.26 -5.41 -13.93
C GLY A 80 12.86 -6.84 -13.60
N SER A 81 12.50 -7.14 -12.34
CA SER A 81 12.04 -8.46 -11.93
C SER A 81 10.80 -8.87 -12.71
N ALA A 82 10.78 -10.08 -13.24
CA ALA A 82 9.61 -10.67 -13.89
C ALA A 82 8.59 -11.23 -12.90
N ALA A 83 8.97 -11.38 -11.63
CA ALA A 83 8.11 -11.91 -10.58
C ALA A 83 6.86 -11.04 -10.36
N ARG A 84 5.71 -11.69 -10.27
CA ARG A 84 4.43 -11.04 -9.95
C ARG A 84 4.31 -10.89 -8.45
N VAL A 85 4.04 -9.68 -7.96
CA VAL A 85 3.89 -9.46 -6.51
C VAL A 85 2.41 -9.45 -6.14
N LEU A 86 2.02 -10.42 -5.33
CA LEU A 86 0.70 -10.52 -4.72
C LEU A 86 0.82 -10.13 -3.25
N VAL A 87 0.26 -8.98 -2.91
CA VAL A 87 0.28 -8.46 -1.55
C VAL A 87 -0.68 -9.26 -0.66
N LEU A 88 -0.19 -9.66 0.52
CA LEU A 88 -0.97 -10.26 1.60
C LEU A 88 -0.82 -9.40 2.86
N THR A 89 -1.89 -8.84 3.39
CA THR A 89 -1.83 -7.97 4.56
C THR A 89 -3.01 -8.18 5.50
N THR A 90 -2.81 -7.87 6.78
CA THR A 90 -3.91 -7.84 7.76
C THR A 90 -4.73 -6.55 7.69
N TYR A 91 -4.21 -5.52 7.03
CA TYR A 91 -4.82 -4.19 6.98
C TYR A 91 -5.21 -3.86 5.55
N ASP A 92 -6.47 -3.46 5.40
CA ASP A 92 -7.04 -2.98 4.15
C ASP A 92 -7.20 -1.45 4.15
N THR A 93 -6.30 -0.72 4.83
CA THR A 93 -6.39 0.74 4.88
C THR A 93 -6.02 1.37 3.54
N ASP A 94 -6.70 2.45 3.18
CA ASP A 94 -6.45 3.20 1.94
C ASP A 94 -4.98 3.65 1.78
N ARG A 95 -4.27 3.81 2.90
CA ARG A 95 -2.86 4.21 2.94
C ARG A 95 -1.90 3.13 2.47
N ASP A 96 -2.31 1.87 2.51
CA ASP A 96 -1.45 0.73 2.18
C ASP A 96 -1.71 0.20 0.75
N VAL A 97 -2.97 0.27 0.29
CA VAL A 97 -3.40 -0.31 -1.00
C VAL A 97 -2.83 0.46 -2.20
N LEU A 98 -3.09 1.76 -2.28
CA LEU A 98 -2.69 2.56 -3.44
C LEU A 98 -1.17 2.61 -3.65
N PRO A 99 -0.34 2.87 -2.60
CA PRO A 99 1.11 2.84 -2.75
C PRO A 99 1.67 1.50 -3.26
N ALA A 100 1.07 0.36 -2.87
CA ALA A 100 1.50 -0.96 -3.32
C ALA A 100 1.19 -1.17 -4.81
N ILE A 101 0.00 -0.75 -5.28
CA ILE A 101 -0.40 -0.83 -6.68
C ILE A 101 0.46 0.10 -7.54
N GLU A 102 0.67 1.35 -7.12
CA GLU A 102 1.55 2.31 -7.80
C GLU A 102 3.01 1.82 -7.87
N ALA A 103 3.45 1.05 -6.87
CA ALA A 103 4.75 0.42 -6.87
C ALA A 103 4.87 -0.76 -7.86
N GLY A 104 3.75 -1.28 -8.38
CA GLY A 104 3.72 -2.36 -9.36
C GLY A 104 3.22 -3.70 -8.82
N ALA A 105 2.51 -3.75 -7.68
CA ALA A 105 1.87 -4.97 -7.23
C ALA A 105 0.85 -5.49 -8.26
N THR A 106 0.89 -6.80 -8.55
CA THR A 106 -0.04 -7.47 -9.46
C THR A 106 -1.38 -7.74 -8.82
N GLY A 107 -1.42 -7.85 -7.48
CA GLY A 107 -2.66 -8.11 -6.76
C GLY A 107 -2.57 -7.79 -5.28
N TYR A 108 -3.75 -7.84 -4.63
CA TYR A 108 -3.89 -7.48 -3.23
C TYR A 108 -4.98 -8.33 -2.56
N LEU A 109 -4.61 -9.07 -1.53
CA LEU A 109 -5.49 -9.91 -0.71
C LEU A 109 -5.30 -9.61 0.78
N LEU A 110 -6.28 -10.02 1.57
CA LEU A 110 -6.18 -10.00 3.03
C LEU A 110 -5.60 -11.32 3.53
N LYS A 111 -4.88 -11.29 4.67
CA LYS A 111 -4.29 -12.49 5.30
C LYS A 111 -5.32 -13.46 5.87
N ASP A 112 -6.58 -13.05 6.01
CA ASP A 112 -7.70 -13.93 6.38
C ASP A 112 -8.31 -14.67 5.18
N THR A 113 -7.78 -14.45 3.99
CA THR A 113 -8.18 -15.15 2.77
C THR A 113 -7.96 -16.67 2.93
N GLY A 114 -9.02 -17.43 2.64
CA GLY A 114 -8.97 -18.89 2.72
C GLY A 114 -8.04 -19.52 1.68
N ARG A 115 -7.57 -20.76 1.95
CA ARG A 115 -6.63 -21.49 1.08
C ARG A 115 -7.05 -21.53 -0.38
N ASP A 116 -8.29 -21.87 -0.67
CA ASP A 116 -8.76 -22.06 -2.05
C ASP A 116 -8.77 -20.75 -2.84
N GLU A 117 -9.04 -19.64 -2.18
CA GLU A 117 -9.01 -18.31 -2.78
C GLU A 117 -7.56 -17.87 -3.02
N LEU A 118 -6.65 -18.08 -2.04
CA LEU A 118 -5.23 -17.78 -2.19
C LEU A 118 -4.60 -18.58 -3.34
N VAL A 119 -4.89 -19.88 -3.44
CA VAL A 119 -4.40 -20.73 -4.54
C VAL A 119 -4.90 -20.22 -5.90
N ARG A 120 -6.18 -19.87 -6.03
CA ARG A 120 -6.71 -19.26 -7.26
C ARG A 120 -6.04 -17.94 -7.59
N ALA A 121 -5.84 -17.09 -6.57
CA ALA A 121 -5.18 -15.80 -6.72
C ALA A 121 -3.74 -15.92 -7.22
N VAL A 122 -2.97 -16.87 -6.66
CA VAL A 122 -1.60 -17.14 -7.11
C VAL A 122 -1.56 -17.62 -8.56
N ARG A 123 -2.44 -18.54 -8.96
CA ARG A 123 -2.55 -18.99 -10.36
C ARG A 123 -2.89 -17.84 -11.32
N THR A 124 -3.79 -16.95 -10.89
CA THR A 124 -4.18 -15.76 -11.66
C THR A 124 -3.02 -14.77 -11.78
N ALA A 125 -2.34 -14.48 -10.66
CA ALA A 125 -1.18 -13.59 -10.65
C ALA A 125 -0.03 -14.14 -11.51
N ALA A 126 0.25 -15.45 -11.48
CA ALA A 126 1.28 -16.09 -12.30
C ALA A 126 1.05 -15.87 -13.80
N ARG A 127 -0.22 -15.77 -14.25
CA ARG A 127 -0.56 -15.43 -15.64
C ARG A 127 -0.42 -13.94 -15.96
N GLY A 128 -0.07 -13.11 -14.96
CA GLY A 128 0.03 -11.66 -15.10
C GLY A 128 -1.31 -10.93 -15.03
N GLU A 129 -2.37 -11.62 -14.63
CA GLU A 129 -3.71 -11.04 -14.47
C GLU A 129 -3.83 -10.38 -13.10
N ALA A 130 -4.53 -9.24 -13.02
CA ALA A 130 -4.73 -8.53 -11.77
C ALA A 130 -5.65 -9.31 -10.82
N VAL A 131 -5.27 -9.32 -9.53
CA VAL A 131 -6.03 -9.98 -8.46
C VAL A 131 -6.37 -8.96 -7.39
N LEU A 132 -7.65 -8.71 -7.20
CA LEU A 132 -8.15 -7.80 -6.16
C LEU A 132 -9.29 -8.46 -5.41
N SER A 133 -9.22 -8.46 -4.08
CA SER A 133 -10.40 -8.83 -3.29
C SER A 133 -11.53 -7.81 -3.52
N PRO A 134 -12.81 -8.19 -3.39
CA PRO A 134 -13.93 -7.26 -3.58
C PRO A 134 -13.86 -6.01 -2.71
N SER A 135 -13.37 -6.13 -1.48
CA SER A 135 -13.16 -5.01 -0.56
C SER A 135 -12.12 -4.02 -1.11
N VAL A 136 -10.98 -4.52 -1.58
CA VAL A 136 -9.92 -3.72 -2.18
C VAL A 136 -10.38 -3.07 -3.49
N ALA A 137 -11.08 -3.81 -4.35
CA ALA A 137 -11.64 -3.28 -5.59
C ALA A 137 -12.63 -2.13 -5.32
N THR A 138 -13.53 -2.28 -4.34
CA THR A 138 -14.48 -1.23 -3.95
C THR A 138 -13.76 0.03 -3.48
N ARG A 139 -12.67 -0.10 -2.72
CA ARG A 139 -11.86 1.03 -2.24
C ARG A 139 -11.15 1.74 -3.37
N LEU A 140 -10.52 1.00 -4.28
CA LEU A 140 -9.87 1.59 -5.45
C LEU A 140 -10.88 2.37 -6.31
N LEU A 141 -12.07 1.79 -6.54
CA LEU A 141 -13.14 2.49 -7.26
C LEU A 141 -13.63 3.72 -6.50
N GLY A 142 -13.65 3.67 -5.16
CA GLY A 142 -13.93 4.83 -4.31
C GLY A 142 -12.89 5.94 -4.50
N GLN A 143 -11.61 5.60 -4.53
CA GLN A 143 -10.52 6.56 -4.73
C GLN A 143 -10.45 7.11 -6.16
N VAL A 144 -10.74 6.29 -7.17
CA VAL A 144 -10.84 6.75 -8.57
C VAL A 144 -12.06 7.64 -8.78
N ARG A 145 -13.14 7.43 -8.01
CA ARG A 145 -14.36 8.24 -8.06
C ARG A 145 -14.33 9.49 -7.21
N THR A 146 -13.40 9.56 -6.25
CA THR A 146 -13.19 10.76 -5.47
C THR A 146 -11.91 11.43 -6.03
N PRO A 147 -12.01 12.49 -6.82
CA PRO A 147 -10.93 13.47 -6.88
C PRO A 147 -10.64 13.79 -5.42
N ALA A 148 -9.37 13.86 -5.03
CA ALA A 148 -8.98 14.16 -3.64
C ALA A 148 -9.96 15.20 -3.11
N ASP A 149 -10.81 14.80 -2.13
CA ASP A 149 -11.99 15.58 -1.73
C ASP A 149 -11.51 17.01 -1.51
N PRO A 150 -11.94 17.99 -2.32
CA PRO A 150 -11.31 19.30 -2.31
C PRO A 150 -11.42 19.83 -0.89
N LEU A 151 -10.39 20.50 -0.41
CA LEU A 151 -10.49 21.16 0.88
C LEU A 151 -11.74 22.04 0.89
N SER A 152 -12.59 21.88 1.88
CA SER A 152 -13.72 22.78 2.07
C SER A 152 -13.23 24.21 2.23
N THR A 153 -14.08 25.20 1.98
CA THR A 153 -13.76 26.61 2.20
C THR A 153 -13.15 26.84 3.59
N ARG A 154 -13.71 26.17 4.60
CA ARG A 154 -13.23 26.28 5.98
C ARG A 154 -11.87 25.64 6.21
N GLU A 155 -11.59 24.51 5.60
CA GLU A 155 -10.29 23.86 5.65
C GLU A 155 -9.22 24.69 4.90
N LEU A 156 -9.57 25.31 3.78
CA LEU A 156 -8.68 26.25 3.07
C LEU A 156 -8.36 27.50 3.92
N GLU A 157 -9.34 28.07 4.63
CA GLU A 157 -9.10 29.18 5.55
C GLU A 157 -8.14 28.78 6.67
N VAL A 158 -8.37 27.63 7.29
CA VAL A 158 -7.47 27.08 8.33
C VAL A 158 -6.07 26.86 7.76
N LEU A 159 -5.95 26.27 6.55
CA LEU A 159 -4.66 25.99 5.90
C LEU A 159 -3.88 27.26 5.58
N ARG A 160 -4.55 28.34 5.14
CA ARG A 160 -3.92 29.65 4.92
C ARG A 160 -3.32 30.20 6.22
N LEU A 161 -4.10 30.17 7.31
CA LEU A 161 -3.61 30.63 8.61
C LEU A 161 -2.48 29.77 9.16
N ILE A 162 -2.48 28.47 8.83
CA ILE A 162 -1.36 27.58 9.11
C ILE A 162 -0.10 28.03 8.36
N ALA A 163 -0.23 28.36 7.09
CA ALA A 163 0.89 28.82 6.26
C ALA A 163 1.46 30.18 6.72
N GLU A 164 0.60 31.06 7.29
CA GLU A 164 1.01 32.32 7.95
C GLU A 164 1.73 32.08 9.29
N GLY A 165 1.87 30.85 9.75
CA GLY A 165 2.53 30.52 11.01
C GLY A 165 1.63 30.55 12.26
N GLY A 166 0.32 30.78 12.11
CA GLY A 166 -0.64 30.91 13.21
C GLY A 166 -0.75 29.62 14.05
N THR A 167 -0.71 29.71 15.36
CA THR A 167 -1.00 28.59 16.28
C THR A 167 -2.48 28.20 16.26
N ASN A 168 -2.84 26.99 16.71
CA ASN A 168 -4.25 26.58 16.76
C ASN A 168 -5.12 27.54 17.58
N ARG A 169 -4.57 28.11 18.63
CA ARG A 169 -5.24 29.10 19.47
C ARG A 169 -5.51 30.42 18.73
N GLU A 170 -4.54 30.92 17.99
CA GLU A 170 -4.67 32.13 17.18
C GLU A 170 -5.64 31.93 16.02
N ILE A 171 -5.58 30.77 15.35
CA ILE A 171 -6.51 30.37 14.30
C ILE A 171 -7.95 30.29 14.86
N ALA A 172 -8.13 29.68 16.03
CA ALA A 172 -9.41 29.58 16.70
C ALA A 172 -10.01 30.98 16.98
N ALA A 173 -9.18 31.89 17.50
CA ALA A 173 -9.58 33.28 17.77
C ALA A 173 -9.94 34.04 16.48
N ARG A 174 -9.13 33.95 15.41
CA ARG A 174 -9.37 34.61 14.12
C ARG A 174 -10.62 34.09 13.41
N LEU A 175 -10.92 32.81 13.57
CA LEU A 175 -12.04 32.17 12.90
C LEU A 175 -13.30 32.04 13.73
N PHE A 176 -13.27 32.55 14.99
CA PHE A 176 -14.39 32.50 15.95
C PHE A 176 -14.91 31.08 16.21
N ILE A 177 -14.01 30.10 16.38
CA ILE A 177 -14.32 28.69 16.69
C ILE A 177 -13.48 28.20 17.86
N SER A 178 -13.78 27.00 18.36
CA SER A 178 -12.98 26.38 19.41
C SER A 178 -11.65 25.87 18.92
N GLU A 179 -10.64 25.82 19.80
CA GLU A 179 -9.34 25.19 19.47
C GLU A 179 -9.49 23.70 19.12
N ALA A 180 -10.45 23.01 19.74
CA ALA A 180 -10.78 21.62 19.39
C ALA A 180 -11.30 21.49 17.95
N THR A 181 -12.12 22.44 17.49
CA THR A 181 -12.61 22.50 16.12
C THR A 181 -11.46 22.74 15.12
N VAL A 182 -10.49 23.60 15.46
CA VAL A 182 -9.28 23.80 14.62
C VAL A 182 -8.50 22.50 14.53
N LYS A 183 -8.28 21.77 15.63
CA LYS A 183 -7.60 20.47 15.63
C LYS A 183 -8.28 19.46 14.70
N SER A 184 -9.61 19.40 14.71
CA SER A 184 -10.38 18.55 13.79
C SER A 184 -10.16 18.94 12.33
N HIS A 185 -10.23 20.23 11.99
CA HIS A 185 -9.95 20.69 10.63
C HIS A 185 -8.53 20.37 10.20
N VAL A 186 -7.51 20.55 11.06
CA VAL A 186 -6.12 20.20 10.79
C VAL A 186 -5.97 18.72 10.47
N LEU A 187 -6.64 17.85 11.23
CA LEU A 187 -6.60 16.40 10.99
C LEU A 187 -7.22 16.05 9.62
N HIS A 188 -8.38 16.66 9.29
CA HIS A 188 -9.01 16.46 7.98
C HIS A 188 -8.14 16.99 6.84
N ILE A 189 -7.51 18.15 7.00
CA ILE A 189 -6.55 18.70 6.02
C ILE A 189 -5.41 17.71 5.79
N TYR A 190 -4.80 17.19 6.86
CA TYR A 190 -3.71 16.21 6.75
C TYR A 190 -4.15 14.95 5.99
N THR A 191 -5.34 14.45 6.31
CA THR A 191 -5.93 13.29 5.63
C THR A 191 -6.15 13.57 4.13
N LYS A 192 -6.78 14.70 3.78
CA LYS A 192 -7.07 15.09 2.39
C LYS A 192 -5.81 15.42 1.58
N LEU A 193 -4.77 15.95 2.22
CA LEU A 193 -3.49 16.23 1.57
C LEU A 193 -2.53 15.02 1.57
N GLY A 194 -2.84 13.96 2.31
CA GLY A 194 -1.97 12.78 2.42
C GLY A 194 -0.66 13.04 3.14
N VAL A 195 -0.68 13.89 4.19
CA VAL A 195 0.50 14.31 4.96
C VAL A 195 0.32 14.04 6.44
N ASN A 196 1.42 14.04 7.20
CA ASN A 196 1.40 13.65 8.62
C ASN A 196 1.75 14.80 9.60
N ASP A 197 2.22 15.93 9.08
CA ASP A 197 2.63 17.06 9.90
C ASP A 197 2.29 18.40 9.24
N ARG A 198 2.47 19.46 10.04
CA ARG A 198 2.11 20.83 9.70
C ARG A 198 2.96 21.39 8.54
N ALA A 199 4.27 21.15 8.57
CA ALA A 199 5.18 21.64 7.54
C ALA A 199 4.92 20.93 6.20
N ALA A 200 4.70 19.62 6.23
CA ALA A 200 4.33 18.83 5.07
C ALA A 200 2.98 19.28 4.46
N ALA A 201 2.00 19.69 5.30
CA ALA A 201 0.72 20.22 4.82
C ALA A 201 0.89 21.52 4.04
N VAL A 202 1.68 22.46 4.56
CA VAL A 202 1.98 23.74 3.88
C VAL A 202 2.73 23.47 2.56
N ALA A 203 3.77 22.64 2.58
CA ALA A 203 4.51 22.28 1.38
C ALA A 203 3.63 21.60 0.31
N ALA A 204 2.72 20.71 0.72
CA ALA A 204 1.77 20.07 -0.19
C ALA A 204 0.77 21.06 -0.79
N ALA A 205 0.31 22.04 0.01
CA ALA A 205 -0.61 23.08 -0.45
C ALA A 205 0.01 23.96 -1.54
N PHE A 206 1.25 24.38 -1.38
CA PHE A 206 1.98 25.13 -2.43
C PHE A 206 2.21 24.29 -3.68
N ARG A 207 2.66 23.04 -3.56
CA ARG A 207 2.85 22.14 -4.72
C ARG A 207 1.57 21.90 -5.52
N ARG A 208 0.40 21.88 -4.85
CA ARG A 208 -0.92 21.67 -5.49
C ARG A 208 -1.58 22.97 -5.96
N GLY A 209 -0.94 24.11 -5.79
CA GLY A 209 -1.50 25.42 -6.16
C GLY A 209 -2.70 25.85 -5.30
N LEU A 210 -2.89 25.27 -4.12
CA LEU A 210 -3.94 25.65 -3.17
C LEU A 210 -3.61 26.93 -2.40
N LEU A 211 -2.31 27.24 -2.33
CA LEU A 211 -1.76 28.47 -1.79
C LEU A 211 -0.80 29.07 -2.83
N THR A 212 -0.88 30.38 -2.99
CA THR A 212 0.04 31.17 -3.81
C THR A 212 0.89 32.06 -2.91
N THR A 213 2.10 32.39 -3.36
CA THR A 213 3.01 33.30 -2.65
C THR A 213 2.66 34.78 -2.85
N ASP A 214 1.52 35.10 -3.47
CA ASP A 214 1.07 36.48 -3.68
C ASP A 214 0.39 37.02 -2.42
N GLY A 215 1.14 37.85 -1.68
CA GLY A 215 0.60 38.60 -0.54
C GLY A 215 1.62 38.95 0.53
N ALA A 216 2.78 39.52 0.17
CA ALA A 216 3.58 40.33 1.08
C ALA A 216 3.61 41.76 0.58
#